data_f4bb50ace4584eede2d3b440a0297964
#
_entry.id   f4bb50ace4584eede2d3b440a0297964
#
_cell.length_a   1.000
_cell.length_b   1.000
_cell.length_c   1.000
_cell.angle_alpha   90.00
_cell.angle_beta   90.00
_cell.angle_gamma   90.00
#
_symmetry.space_group_name_H-M   'P 1'
#
loop_
_entity.id
_entity.type
_entity.pdbx_description
1 polymer ?
#
loop_
_entity_poly.entity_id
_entity_poly.type
_entity_poly.pdbx_seq_one_letter_code
_entity_poly.pdbx_strand_id
1 'polypeptide(L)'
;MNQKSIEELTQLQTGDRVEVRVTAGASSNRLWIENAGDSRVKIKIAVTAIAEKLKANAAVLALLSKKLGLPKGNFRLVRGKTSKNKLYEIVE
;
A
#
# COMPACT_ATOMS: atom_id res chain seq x y z
N MET A 1 -10.18 19.69 9.10
CA MET A 1 -9.27 19.12 8.20
C MET A 1 -9.77 17.87 7.53
N ASN A 2 -9.52 17.79 6.32
CA ASN A 2 -10.08 16.73 5.55
C ASN A 2 -9.12 15.59 5.40
N GLN A 3 -9.62 14.48 5.80
CA GLN A 3 -8.92 13.25 5.66
C GLN A 3 -9.53 12.52 4.47
N LYS A 4 -8.71 12.10 3.55
CA LYS A 4 -9.22 11.35 2.42
C LYS A 4 -9.86 10.08 2.91
N SER A 5 -11.03 9.78 2.41
CA SER A 5 -11.75 8.58 2.75
C SER A 5 -11.25 7.41 1.90
N ILE A 6 -11.61 6.21 2.32
CA ILE A 6 -11.32 5.03 1.52
C ILE A 6 -11.99 5.14 0.15
N GLU A 7 -13.16 5.75 0.12
CA GLU A 7 -13.86 5.92 -1.14
C GLU A 7 -13.07 6.75 -2.13
N GLU A 8 -12.38 7.78 -1.64
CA GLU A 8 -11.56 8.60 -2.52
C GLU A 8 -10.35 7.83 -3.02
N LEU A 9 -9.81 6.95 -2.19
CA LEU A 9 -8.69 6.13 -2.60
C LEU A 9 -9.08 5.08 -3.63
N THR A 10 -10.32 4.61 -3.59
CA THR A 10 -10.77 3.63 -4.57
C THR A 10 -10.97 4.25 -5.94
N GLN A 11 -10.75 5.55 -6.08
CA GLN A 11 -10.78 6.21 -7.37
C GLN A 11 -9.39 6.28 -8.01
N LEU A 12 -8.44 5.56 -7.47
CA LEU A 12 -7.13 5.47 -8.08
C LEU A 12 -7.22 4.94 -9.50
N GLN A 13 -6.43 5.51 -10.38
CA GLN A 13 -6.46 5.19 -11.79
C GLN A 13 -5.12 4.64 -12.24
N THR A 14 -5.15 3.98 -13.38
CA THR A 14 -3.92 3.49 -14.00
C THR A 14 -2.90 4.62 -14.10
N GLY A 15 -1.69 4.34 -13.65
CA GLY A 15 -0.61 5.32 -13.65
C GLY A 15 -0.41 6.01 -12.31
N ASP A 16 -1.41 5.98 -11.43
CA ASP A 16 -1.26 6.55 -10.12
C ASP A 16 -0.23 5.75 -9.32
N ARG A 17 0.42 6.42 -8.38
CA ARG A 17 1.46 5.79 -7.57
C ARG A 17 1.09 5.79 -6.11
N VAL A 18 1.46 4.70 -5.44
CA VAL A 18 1.20 4.52 -4.02
C VAL A 18 2.53 4.27 -3.33
N GLU A 19 2.94 5.20 -2.47
CA GLU A 19 4.14 5.04 -1.66
C GLU A 19 3.73 4.38 -0.35
N VAL A 20 4.38 3.27 -0.02
CA VAL A 20 4.02 2.49 1.15
C VAL A 20 5.24 2.37 2.05
N ARG A 21 5.07 2.75 3.31
CA ARG A 21 6.09 2.52 4.32
C ARG A 21 5.60 1.38 5.20
N VAL A 22 6.43 0.34 5.29
CA VAL A 22 6.03 -0.92 5.92
C VAL A 22 6.75 -1.11 7.24
N THR A 23 6.00 -1.47 8.27
CA THR A 23 6.54 -1.95 9.54
C THR A 23 6.17 -3.43 9.63
N ALA A 24 7.17 -4.30 9.60
CA ALA A 24 6.95 -5.74 9.71
C ALA A 24 7.05 -6.17 11.16
N GLY A 25 6.47 -7.32 11.47
CA GLY A 25 6.53 -7.86 12.82
C GLY A 25 5.70 -7.06 13.82
N ALA A 26 4.69 -6.37 13.34
CA ALA A 26 3.82 -5.57 14.21
C ALA A 26 2.85 -6.47 14.96
N SER A 27 2.20 -5.91 15.97
CA SER A 27 1.24 -6.68 16.76
C SER A 27 -0.09 -6.89 16.04
N SER A 28 -0.37 -6.09 15.04
CA SER A 28 -1.60 -6.26 14.26
C SER A 28 -1.41 -5.64 12.89
N ASN A 29 -2.27 -6.05 11.95
CA ASN A 29 -2.23 -5.50 10.60
C ASN A 29 -3.03 -4.21 10.59
N ARG A 30 -2.39 -3.12 10.14
CA ARG A 30 -3.04 -1.82 10.08
C ARG A 30 -2.58 -1.04 8.89
N LEU A 31 -3.44 -0.12 8.44
CA LEU A 31 -3.14 0.74 7.31
C LEU A 31 -3.60 2.16 7.64
N TRP A 32 -2.69 3.11 7.47
CA TRP A 32 -3.01 4.53 7.64
C TRP A 32 -2.70 5.27 6.36
N ILE A 33 -3.55 6.23 6.03
CA ILE A 33 -3.33 7.11 4.90
C ILE A 33 -2.65 8.36 5.43
N GLU A 34 -1.39 8.57 5.03
CA GLU A 34 -0.65 9.75 5.47
C GLU A 34 -0.95 10.94 4.60
N ASN A 35 -1.07 10.72 3.31
CA ASN A 35 -1.28 11.80 2.37
C ASN A 35 -1.92 11.22 1.12
N ALA A 36 -2.94 11.88 0.62
CA ALA A 36 -3.59 11.48 -0.61
C ALA A 36 -3.72 12.71 -1.48
N GLY A 37 -2.76 12.89 -2.34
CA GLY A 37 -2.76 14.01 -3.26
C GLY A 37 -3.11 13.56 -4.65
N ASP A 38 -2.64 14.28 -5.63
CA ASP A 38 -3.05 14.14 -7.01
C ASP A 38 -2.92 12.72 -7.55
N SER A 39 -1.74 12.35 -8.00
CA SER A 39 -1.52 11.02 -8.56
C SER A 39 -0.66 10.16 -7.67
N ARG A 40 -0.37 10.63 -6.47
CA ARG A 40 0.51 9.90 -5.54
C ARG A 40 -0.10 9.89 -4.15
N VAL A 41 -0.19 8.71 -3.59
CA VAL A 41 -0.75 8.50 -2.27
C VAL A 41 0.34 7.95 -1.36
N LYS A 42 0.40 8.43 -0.13
CA LYS A 42 1.34 7.91 0.86
C LYS A 42 0.58 7.17 1.93
N ILE A 43 1.00 5.93 2.17
CA ILE A 43 0.32 5.04 3.10
C ILE A 43 1.36 4.42 4.03
N LYS A 44 1.01 4.33 5.31
CA LYS A 44 1.79 3.56 6.28
C LYS A 44 1.06 2.25 6.53
N ILE A 45 1.81 1.17 6.50
CA ILE A 45 1.24 -0.16 6.73
C ILE A 45 2.06 -0.86 7.80
N ALA A 46 1.36 -1.45 8.76
CA ALA A 46 1.96 -2.35 9.73
C ALA A 46 1.40 -3.74 9.46
N VAL A 47 2.27 -4.74 9.40
CA VAL A 47 1.86 -6.12 9.18
C VAL A 47 2.49 -7.02 10.24
N THR A 48 1.76 -8.05 10.61
CA THR A 48 2.26 -9.02 11.59
C THR A 48 3.31 -9.94 10.97
N ALA A 49 3.30 -10.09 9.66
CA ALA A 49 4.29 -10.92 8.97
C ALA A 49 5.68 -10.35 9.21
N ILE A 50 6.65 -11.23 9.36
CA ILE A 50 8.03 -10.82 9.57
C ILE A 50 8.65 -10.42 8.25
N ALA A 51 9.68 -9.55 8.34
CA ALA A 51 10.38 -9.07 7.14
C ALA A 51 11.37 -10.13 6.68
N GLU A 52 10.85 -11.26 6.23
CA GLU A 52 11.66 -12.36 5.78
C GLU A 52 11.23 -12.75 4.38
N LYS A 53 12.18 -12.68 3.46
CA LYS A 53 11.93 -13.01 2.06
C LYS A 53 10.76 -12.18 1.57
N LEU A 54 9.72 -12.78 1.06
CA LEU A 54 8.60 -12.05 0.48
C LEU A 54 7.35 -12.12 1.32
N LYS A 55 7.44 -12.59 2.56
CA LYS A 55 6.24 -12.76 3.39
C LYS A 55 5.58 -11.41 3.69
N ALA A 56 6.39 -10.42 4.08
CA ALA A 56 5.85 -9.10 4.36
C ALA A 56 5.27 -8.46 3.10
N ASN A 57 5.89 -8.69 1.95
CA ASN A 57 5.38 -8.14 0.70
C ASN A 57 3.99 -8.69 0.37
N ALA A 58 3.80 -9.99 0.58
CA ALA A 58 2.50 -10.60 0.33
C ALA A 58 1.44 -10.03 1.27
N ALA A 59 1.79 -9.85 2.53
CA ALA A 59 0.87 -9.28 3.51
C ALA A 59 0.51 -7.84 3.16
N VAL A 60 1.49 -7.05 2.73
CA VAL A 60 1.26 -5.67 2.33
C VAL A 60 0.31 -5.61 1.15
N LEU A 61 0.55 -6.44 0.15
CA LEU A 61 -0.26 -6.43 -1.06
C LEU A 61 -1.69 -6.87 -0.75
N ALA A 62 -1.86 -7.86 0.11
CA ALA A 62 -3.18 -8.31 0.51
C ALA A 62 -3.95 -7.19 1.22
N LEU A 63 -3.26 -6.45 2.09
CA LEU A 63 -3.90 -5.38 2.83
C LEU A 63 -4.25 -4.20 1.92
N LEU A 64 -3.36 -3.86 0.99
CA LEU A 64 -3.64 -2.82 0.01
C LEU A 64 -4.86 -3.17 -0.83
N SER A 65 -4.89 -4.40 -1.33
CA SER A 65 -5.99 -4.86 -2.16
C SER A 65 -7.31 -4.78 -1.40
N LYS A 66 -7.30 -5.24 -0.16
CA LYS A 66 -8.52 -5.26 0.64
C LYS A 66 -9.00 -3.85 0.96
N LYS A 67 -8.08 -2.97 1.35
CA LYS A 67 -8.47 -1.64 1.82
C LYS A 67 -8.78 -0.69 0.67
N LEU A 68 -8.09 -0.83 -0.45
CA LEU A 68 -8.31 0.07 -1.58
C LEU A 68 -9.31 -0.48 -2.59
N GLY A 69 -9.71 -1.73 -2.42
CA GLY A 69 -10.76 -2.30 -3.27
C GLY A 69 -10.31 -2.63 -4.67
N LEU A 70 -9.00 -2.84 -4.88
CA LEU A 70 -8.46 -3.19 -6.19
C LEU A 70 -7.86 -4.59 -6.13
N PRO A 71 -7.95 -5.36 -7.21
CA PRO A 71 -7.31 -6.67 -7.23
C PRO A 71 -5.80 -6.55 -7.06
N LYS A 72 -5.19 -7.58 -6.48
CA LYS A 72 -3.75 -7.58 -6.25
C LYS A 72 -2.96 -7.34 -7.54
N GLY A 73 -3.45 -7.87 -8.65
CA GLY A 73 -2.76 -7.72 -9.91
C GLY A 73 -2.72 -6.30 -10.45
N ASN A 74 -3.52 -5.41 -9.87
CA ASN A 74 -3.52 -4.01 -10.29
C ASN A 74 -2.42 -3.21 -9.63
N PHE A 75 -1.67 -3.80 -8.70
CA PHE A 75 -0.56 -3.14 -8.03
C PHE A 75 0.74 -3.69 -8.55
N ARG A 76 1.54 -2.86 -9.23
CA ARG A 76 2.85 -3.27 -9.70
C ARG A 76 3.91 -2.63 -8.82
N LEU A 77 4.76 -3.47 -8.24
CA LEU A 77 5.84 -2.96 -7.40
C LEU A 77 6.94 -2.39 -8.29
N VAL A 78 7.11 -1.08 -8.21
CA VAL A 78 8.08 -0.37 -9.02
C VAL A 78 9.44 -0.34 -8.34
N ARG A 79 9.45 -0.21 -7.01
CA ARG A 79 10.69 -0.02 -6.28
C ARG A 79 10.52 -0.54 -4.86
N GLY A 80 11.61 -1.01 -4.27
CA GLY A 80 11.62 -1.34 -2.86
C GLY A 80 11.23 -2.77 -2.53
N LYS A 81 11.54 -3.72 -3.41
CA LYS A 81 11.15 -5.11 -3.19
C LYS A 81 11.63 -5.64 -1.84
N THR A 82 12.83 -5.27 -1.42
CA THR A 82 13.39 -5.72 -0.15
C THR A 82 13.50 -4.59 0.86
N SER A 83 12.88 -3.45 0.59
CA SER A 83 12.94 -2.28 1.44
C SER A 83 11.64 -2.09 2.18
N LYS A 84 11.70 -1.45 3.34
CA LYS A 84 10.49 -1.07 4.04
C LYS A 84 9.78 0.10 3.36
N ASN A 85 10.44 0.78 2.43
CA ASN A 85 9.82 1.83 1.64
C ASN A 85 9.59 1.29 0.25
N LYS A 86 8.33 1.17 -0.14
CA LYS A 86 7.95 0.56 -1.41
C LYS A 86 7.15 1.54 -2.24
N LEU A 87 7.27 1.41 -3.55
CA LEU A 87 6.50 2.22 -4.48
C LEU A 87 5.75 1.28 -5.42
N TYR A 88 4.44 1.41 -5.42
CA TYR A 88 3.58 0.67 -6.32
C TYR A 88 3.00 1.61 -7.35
N GLU A 89 2.71 1.06 -8.52
CA GLU A 89 2.01 1.77 -9.57
C GLU A 89 0.73 1.02 -9.87
N ILE A 90 -0.36 1.76 -10.06
CA ILE A 90 -1.64 1.15 -10.42
C ILE A 90 -1.60 0.82 -11.90
N VAL A 91 -1.85 -0.43 -12.23
CA VAL A 91 -1.89 -0.90 -13.62
C VAL A 91 -3.19 -1.65 -13.83
N GLU A 92 -3.50 -1.86 -15.09
CA GLU A 92 -4.70 -2.63 -15.42
C GLU A 92 -4.47 -4.10 -15.39
#